data_a7be643aeac5101c27d2504bfaf26d5e
#
_entry.id   a7be643aeac5101c27d2504bfaf26d5e
#
_cell.length_a   1.000
_cell.length_b   1.000
_cell.length_c   1.000
_cell.angle_alpha   90.00
_cell.angle_beta   90.00
_cell.angle_gamma   90.00
#
_symmetry.space_group_name_H-M   'P 1'
#
loop_
_entity.id
_entity.type
_entity.pdbx_description
1 polymer ?
#
loop_
_entity_poly.entity_id
_entity_poly.type
_entity_poly.pdbx_seq_one_letter_code
_entity_poly.pdbx_strand_id
1 'polypeptide(L)'
;MNILRSIVILIIVMSETLADSIFKDNFQNSEKWSFLTDQVMGGVSSGNVEFISIENNIVAHVTGKVSTENRGGFIQIRRKLNKINLENSKFIDITAKGNNQKYFIHLRTTGTILPWQYYQIDFNVKNEFQVFRLTIETFKRSSSFLSNKINPKKITSIGIVAFGRNHFADIFIKEVNFVN
;
A
#
# COMPACT_ATOMS: atom_id res chain seq x y z
N MET A 1 -62.88 -0.50 22.89
CA MET A 1 -62.47 -0.24 21.51
C MET A 1 -60.96 -0.03 21.48
N ASN A 2 -60.21 -1.15 21.39
CA ASN A 2 -58.76 -1.16 21.46
C ASN A 2 -58.15 -1.03 20.06
N ILE A 3 -57.50 0.09 19.81
CA ILE A 3 -56.78 0.33 18.55
C ILE A 3 -55.38 -0.25 18.70
N LEU A 4 -55.14 -1.41 18.11
CA LEU A 4 -53.83 -2.05 18.00
C LEU A 4 -52.99 -1.27 16.97
N ARG A 5 -52.00 -0.48 17.43
CA ARG A 5 -51.02 0.19 16.54
C ARG A 5 -49.94 -0.82 16.18
N SER A 6 -50.02 -1.34 14.97
CA SER A 6 -48.92 -2.12 14.36
C SER A 6 -47.74 -1.22 14.05
N ILE A 7 -46.65 -1.43 14.76
CA ILE A 7 -45.36 -0.81 14.44
C ILE A 7 -44.70 -1.66 13.36
N VAL A 8 -44.63 -1.16 12.14
CA VAL A 8 -43.85 -1.77 11.07
C VAL A 8 -42.39 -1.32 11.24
N ILE A 9 -41.52 -2.22 11.70
CA ILE A 9 -40.07 -1.99 11.76
C ILE A 9 -39.55 -2.27 10.37
N LEU A 10 -39.17 -1.20 9.66
CA LEU A 10 -38.45 -1.27 8.36
C LEU A 10 -36.99 -1.59 8.64
N ILE A 11 -36.61 -2.86 8.49
CA ILE A 11 -35.21 -3.27 8.55
C ILE A 11 -34.58 -2.91 7.20
N ILE A 12 -33.80 -1.79 7.17
CA ILE A 12 -32.96 -1.44 6.03
C ILE A 12 -31.73 -2.35 6.10
N VAL A 13 -31.71 -3.40 5.32
CA VAL A 13 -30.52 -4.21 5.07
C VAL A 13 -29.61 -3.39 4.17
N MET A 14 -28.64 -2.69 4.74
CA MET A 14 -27.53 -2.13 3.95
C MET A 14 -26.69 -3.31 3.45
N SER A 15 -26.89 -3.71 2.20
CA SER A 15 -25.94 -4.60 1.54
C SER A 15 -24.65 -3.83 1.30
N GLU A 16 -23.63 -4.08 2.13
CA GLU A 16 -22.27 -3.70 1.80
C GLU A 16 -21.89 -4.47 0.55
N THR A 17 -21.80 -3.78 -0.58
CA THR A 17 -21.20 -4.37 -1.79
C THR A 17 -19.73 -4.61 -1.47
N LEU A 18 -19.39 -5.88 -1.20
CA LEU A 18 -18.01 -6.31 -1.07
C LEU A 18 -17.32 -5.97 -2.40
N ALA A 19 -16.33 -5.10 -2.36
CA ALA A 19 -15.54 -4.77 -3.54
C ALA A 19 -14.81 -6.04 -4.00
N ASP A 20 -14.96 -6.40 -5.29
CA ASP A 20 -14.37 -7.61 -5.85
C ASP A 20 -12.84 -7.49 -5.85
N SER A 21 -12.16 -8.51 -5.30
CA SER A 21 -10.71 -8.62 -5.31
C SER A 21 -10.24 -8.96 -6.73
N ILE A 22 -9.44 -8.06 -7.31
CA ILE A 22 -8.82 -8.24 -8.63
C ILE A 22 -7.46 -8.92 -8.48
N PHE A 23 -6.69 -8.52 -7.48
CA PHE A 23 -5.39 -9.09 -7.17
C PHE A 23 -5.10 -8.95 -5.68
N LYS A 24 -4.77 -10.07 -5.05
CA LYS A 24 -4.47 -10.15 -3.62
C LYS A 24 -3.09 -10.76 -3.39
N ASP A 25 -2.30 -10.14 -2.53
CA ASP A 25 -1.02 -10.63 -2.04
C ASP A 25 -1.01 -10.67 -0.52
N ASN A 26 -0.81 -11.84 0.04
CA ASN A 26 -0.72 -12.13 1.46
C ASN A 26 0.69 -12.62 1.87
N PHE A 27 1.70 -12.30 1.06
CA PHE A 27 3.12 -12.62 1.27
C PHE A 27 3.49 -14.11 1.32
N GLN A 28 2.59 -15.02 0.94
CA GLN A 28 2.90 -16.45 0.83
C GLN A 28 4.03 -16.75 -0.18
N ASN A 29 4.22 -15.88 -1.17
CA ASN A 29 5.33 -15.91 -2.12
C ASN A 29 6.25 -14.72 -1.85
N SER A 30 6.92 -14.73 -0.70
CA SER A 30 7.77 -13.62 -0.24
C SER A 30 8.93 -13.31 -1.19
N GLU A 31 9.39 -14.28 -1.98
CA GLU A 31 10.43 -14.12 -3.01
C GLU A 31 10.04 -13.16 -4.15
N LYS A 32 8.75 -12.82 -4.28
CA LYS A 32 8.28 -11.81 -5.24
C LYS A 32 8.46 -10.38 -4.75
N TRP A 33 8.82 -10.21 -3.48
CA TRP A 33 9.09 -8.92 -2.85
C TRP A 33 10.59 -8.69 -2.70
N SER A 34 11.05 -7.52 -3.07
CA SER A 34 12.46 -7.12 -2.95
C SER A 34 12.56 -5.96 -1.97
N PHE A 35 13.52 -6.05 -1.04
CA PHE A 35 13.87 -4.94 -0.16
C PHE A 35 14.86 -4.02 -0.87
N LEU A 36 14.67 -2.71 -0.78
CA LEU A 36 15.54 -1.69 -1.35
C LEU A 36 15.66 -0.50 -0.40
N THR A 37 16.84 0.11 -0.41
CA THR A 37 17.12 1.36 0.30
C THR A 37 17.67 2.38 -0.67
N ASP A 38 17.79 3.64 -0.22
CA ASP A 38 18.41 4.72 -0.97
C ASP A 38 19.92 4.53 -1.19
N GLN A 39 20.54 3.53 -0.59
CA GLN A 39 21.96 3.16 -0.84
C GLN A 39 22.22 2.88 -2.33
N VAL A 40 21.22 2.43 -3.08
CA VAL A 40 21.33 2.27 -4.55
C VAL A 40 21.58 3.59 -5.29
N MET A 41 21.42 4.73 -4.60
CA MET A 41 21.66 6.08 -5.13
C MET A 41 22.67 6.87 -4.27
N GLY A 42 23.42 6.21 -3.36
CA GLY A 42 24.40 6.82 -2.48
C GLY A 42 23.83 7.36 -1.17
N GLY A 43 22.59 7.11 -0.84
CA GLY A 43 21.98 7.40 0.46
C GLY A 43 22.53 6.51 1.58
N VAL A 44 22.13 6.80 2.82
CA VAL A 44 22.65 6.12 4.02
C VAL A 44 21.54 5.46 4.85
N SER A 45 20.32 5.40 4.34
CA SER A 45 19.24 4.67 5.02
C SER A 45 19.55 3.18 5.10
N SER A 46 19.21 2.55 6.23
CA SER A 46 19.48 1.14 6.49
C SER A 46 18.24 0.45 7.07
N GLY A 47 18.10 -0.83 6.82
CA GLY A 47 16.95 -1.58 7.32
C GLY A 47 16.94 -3.01 6.83
N ASN A 48 15.83 -3.67 7.12
CA ASN A 48 15.59 -5.08 6.76
C ASN A 48 14.10 -5.33 6.51
N VAL A 49 13.81 -6.45 5.85
CA VAL A 49 12.48 -7.05 5.81
C VAL A 49 12.57 -8.50 6.26
N GLU A 50 11.67 -8.88 7.15
CA GLU A 50 11.47 -10.26 7.56
C GLU A 50 10.04 -10.69 7.22
N PHE A 51 9.88 -11.93 6.77
CA PHE A 51 8.57 -12.52 6.55
C PHE A 51 8.30 -13.51 7.68
N ILE A 52 7.44 -13.09 8.61
CA ILE A 52 7.17 -13.83 9.86
C ILE A 52 5.73 -14.34 9.88
N SER A 53 5.50 -15.44 10.61
CA SER A 53 4.15 -15.98 10.81
C SER A 53 3.52 -15.35 12.05
N ILE A 54 2.36 -14.70 11.87
CA ILE A 54 1.53 -14.16 12.94
C ILE A 54 0.11 -14.71 12.74
N GLU A 55 -0.43 -15.45 13.70
CA GLU A 55 -1.79 -16.02 13.66
C GLU A 55 -2.09 -16.75 12.34
N ASN A 56 -1.17 -17.62 11.91
CA ASN A 56 -1.23 -18.39 10.66
C ASN A 56 -1.21 -17.54 9.36
N ASN A 57 -0.88 -16.26 9.44
CA ASN A 57 -0.65 -15.40 8.28
C ASN A 57 0.83 -15.07 8.14
N ILE A 58 1.34 -15.04 6.92
CA ILE A 58 2.65 -14.47 6.65
C ILE A 58 2.52 -12.95 6.61
N VAL A 59 3.38 -12.28 7.35
CA VAL A 59 3.40 -10.83 7.50
C VAL A 59 4.79 -10.31 7.14
N ALA A 60 4.86 -9.31 6.27
CA ALA A 60 6.10 -8.61 6.00
C ALA A 60 6.37 -7.59 7.12
N HIS A 61 7.45 -7.77 7.87
CA HIS A 61 7.90 -6.85 8.90
C HIS A 61 9.09 -6.04 8.35
N VAL A 62 8.87 -4.76 8.12
CA VAL A 62 9.90 -3.84 7.59
C VAL A 62 10.37 -2.93 8.71
N THR A 63 11.66 -2.99 9.01
CA THR A 63 12.30 -2.14 10.03
C THR A 63 13.48 -1.40 9.44
N GLY A 64 13.81 -0.22 10.00
CA GLY A 64 15.02 0.48 9.61
C GLY A 64 15.04 1.96 9.95
N LYS A 65 16.22 2.56 9.77
CA LYS A 65 16.47 3.97 9.95
C LYS A 65 16.49 4.65 8.59
N VAL A 66 15.51 5.53 8.35
CA VAL A 66 15.49 6.40 7.17
C VAL A 66 16.30 7.66 7.48
N SER A 67 17.23 8.02 6.59
CA SER A 67 18.03 9.24 6.66
C SER A 67 17.95 9.99 5.33
N THR A 68 17.76 11.30 5.39
CA THR A 68 17.75 12.18 4.21
C THR A 68 19.14 12.68 3.83
N GLU A 69 20.20 12.24 4.51
CA GLU A 69 21.57 12.53 4.14
C GLU A 69 21.88 12.02 2.73
N ASN A 70 22.85 12.66 2.08
CA ASN A 70 23.29 12.33 0.72
C ASN A 70 22.16 12.30 -0.33
N ARG A 71 21.11 13.11 -0.14
CA ARG A 71 19.90 13.14 -0.98
C ARG A 71 19.15 11.79 -1.01
N GLY A 72 19.34 10.94 0.01
CA GLY A 72 18.60 9.71 0.24
C GLY A 72 17.22 9.99 0.83
N GLY A 73 16.68 9.05 1.58
CA GLY A 73 15.47 9.22 2.36
C GLY A 73 14.41 8.16 2.14
N PHE A 74 14.79 6.90 1.85
CA PHE A 74 13.81 5.81 1.81
C PHE A 74 14.36 4.43 2.16
N ILE A 75 13.47 3.62 2.71
CA ILE A 75 13.52 2.16 2.65
C ILE A 75 12.18 1.65 2.13
N GLN A 76 12.19 0.57 1.36
CA GLN A 76 10.97 0.03 0.78
C GLN A 76 11.01 -1.48 0.55
N ILE A 77 9.85 -2.12 0.57
CA ILE A 77 9.62 -3.38 -0.10
C ILE A 77 8.87 -3.13 -1.40
N ARG A 78 9.23 -3.84 -2.46
CA ARG A 78 8.64 -3.66 -3.80
C ARG A 78 8.33 -4.99 -4.47
N ARG A 79 7.15 -5.07 -5.09
CA ARG A 79 6.72 -6.18 -5.92
C ARG A 79 6.46 -5.73 -7.37
N LYS A 80 6.93 -6.54 -8.35
CA LYS A 80 6.60 -6.38 -9.77
C LYS A 80 5.22 -6.98 -10.05
N LEU A 81 4.42 -6.29 -10.88
CA LEU A 81 3.03 -6.64 -11.22
C LEU A 81 2.81 -6.79 -12.73
N ASN A 82 3.88 -6.85 -13.54
CA ASN A 82 3.84 -6.77 -15.01
C ASN A 82 2.94 -7.81 -15.69
N LYS A 83 2.62 -8.92 -15.02
CA LYS A 83 1.81 -10.01 -15.58
C LYS A 83 0.38 -10.05 -15.00
N ILE A 84 0.00 -9.02 -14.22
CA ILE A 84 -1.27 -8.96 -13.51
C ILE A 84 -2.15 -7.92 -14.23
N ASN A 85 -3.36 -8.33 -14.61
CA ASN A 85 -4.33 -7.40 -15.16
C ASN A 85 -5.03 -6.66 -14.02
N LEU A 86 -4.75 -5.36 -13.88
CA LEU A 86 -5.32 -4.49 -12.85
C LEU A 86 -6.32 -3.47 -13.44
N GLU A 87 -6.77 -3.66 -14.69
CA GLU A 87 -7.54 -2.67 -15.46
C GLU A 87 -8.76 -2.11 -14.71
N ASN A 88 -9.46 -2.96 -13.97
CA ASN A 88 -10.69 -2.59 -13.27
C ASN A 88 -10.46 -2.16 -11.80
N SER A 89 -9.21 -2.05 -11.37
CA SER A 89 -8.90 -1.65 -9.99
C SER A 89 -9.19 -0.17 -9.76
N LYS A 90 -9.98 0.12 -8.74
CA LYS A 90 -10.26 1.48 -8.26
C LYS A 90 -9.53 1.81 -6.97
N PHE A 91 -9.31 0.79 -6.15
CA PHE A 91 -8.71 0.96 -4.83
C PHE A 91 -7.57 -0.03 -4.60
N ILE A 92 -6.72 0.33 -3.65
CA ILE A 92 -5.72 -0.57 -3.05
C ILE A 92 -6.00 -0.61 -1.56
N ASP A 93 -6.33 -1.80 -1.05
CA ASP A 93 -6.49 -2.04 0.37
C ASP A 93 -5.17 -2.59 0.92
N ILE A 94 -4.62 -1.92 1.93
CA ILE A 94 -3.41 -2.34 2.64
C ILE A 94 -3.79 -2.69 4.08
N THR A 95 -3.59 -3.94 4.47
CA THR A 95 -3.76 -4.34 5.88
C THR A 95 -2.41 -4.24 6.58
N ALA A 96 -2.28 -3.26 7.47
CA ALA A 96 -1.02 -2.97 8.15
C ALA A 96 -1.20 -2.47 9.58
N LYS A 97 -0.12 -2.60 10.38
CA LYS A 97 0.07 -1.93 11.68
C LYS A 97 1.52 -1.46 11.80
N GLY A 98 1.82 -0.58 12.76
CA GLY A 98 3.18 -0.13 12.99
C GLY A 98 3.30 0.94 14.08
N ASN A 99 4.38 1.68 14.03
CA ASN A 99 4.86 2.60 15.07
C ASN A 99 4.26 4.01 15.02
N ASN A 100 2.99 4.16 14.62
CA ASN A 100 2.29 5.46 14.52
C ASN A 100 2.99 6.46 13.56
N GLN A 101 3.65 5.95 12.52
CA GLN A 101 4.34 6.74 11.52
C GLN A 101 3.54 6.79 10.21
N LYS A 102 3.90 7.76 9.38
CA LYS A 102 3.42 7.89 8.01
C LYS A 102 4.26 7.01 7.09
N TYR A 103 3.59 6.23 6.24
CA TYR A 103 4.16 5.44 5.16
C TYR A 103 3.53 5.82 3.84
N PHE A 104 4.11 5.33 2.74
CA PHE A 104 3.67 5.64 1.39
C PHE A 104 3.49 4.39 0.56
N ILE A 105 2.54 4.43 -0.36
CA ILE A 105 2.49 3.50 -1.48
C ILE A 105 3.06 4.22 -2.70
N HIS A 106 4.07 3.62 -3.31
CA HIS A 106 4.61 4.03 -4.60
C HIS A 106 4.16 3.07 -5.69
N LEU A 107 3.52 3.60 -6.72
CA LEU A 107 3.16 2.84 -7.93
C LEU A 107 4.05 3.27 -9.08
N ARG A 108 4.54 2.30 -9.83
CA ARG A 108 5.18 2.55 -11.13
C ARG A 108 4.29 2.00 -12.23
N THR A 109 4.37 2.65 -13.39
CA THR A 109 3.61 2.29 -14.59
C THR A 109 4.56 2.10 -15.75
N THR A 110 4.08 1.63 -16.89
CA THR A 110 4.85 1.58 -18.14
C THR A 110 5.38 2.96 -18.57
N GLY A 111 4.78 4.04 -18.06
CA GLY A 111 5.24 5.42 -18.34
C GLY A 111 6.31 5.94 -17.37
N THR A 112 6.63 5.21 -16.30
CA THR A 112 7.68 5.60 -15.36
C THR A 112 9.04 5.04 -15.80
N ILE A 113 9.78 5.79 -16.60
CA ILE A 113 11.05 5.36 -17.17
C ILE A 113 12.20 5.55 -16.20
N LEU A 114 12.27 6.73 -15.55
CA LEU A 114 13.36 7.11 -14.65
C LEU A 114 13.16 6.54 -13.24
N PRO A 115 14.24 6.21 -12.50
CA PRO A 115 14.15 5.61 -11.15
C PRO A 115 13.32 6.43 -10.16
N TRP A 116 13.36 7.76 -10.24
CA TRP A 116 12.65 8.69 -9.36
C TRP A 116 11.23 9.02 -9.80
N GLN A 117 10.74 8.42 -10.89
CA GLN A 117 9.37 8.56 -11.36
C GLN A 117 8.48 7.51 -10.72
N TYR A 118 7.44 7.94 -10.03
CA TYR A 118 6.41 7.12 -9.40
C TYR A 118 5.16 7.95 -9.14
N TYR A 119 4.09 7.28 -8.78
CA TYR A 119 2.89 7.89 -8.20
C TYR A 119 2.82 7.49 -6.74
N GLN A 120 2.41 8.39 -5.86
CA GLN A 120 2.39 8.14 -4.43
C GLN A 120 1.10 8.59 -3.75
N ILE A 121 0.77 7.89 -2.67
CA ILE A 121 -0.19 8.29 -1.66
C ILE A 121 0.37 7.90 -0.29
N ASP A 122 0.04 8.68 0.74
CA ASP A 122 0.44 8.36 2.11
C ASP A 122 -0.71 7.79 2.93
N PHE A 123 -0.34 7.04 3.99
CA PHE A 123 -1.25 6.55 5.01
C PHE A 123 -0.52 6.50 6.36
N ASN A 124 -1.29 6.68 7.45
CA ASN A 124 -0.74 6.70 8.80
C ASN A 124 -1.11 5.42 9.53
N VAL A 125 -0.13 4.56 9.80
CA VAL A 125 -0.35 3.32 10.53
C VAL A 125 -0.58 3.59 12.01
N LYS A 126 -1.28 2.65 12.66
CA LYS A 126 -1.47 2.58 14.10
C LYS A 126 -0.80 1.32 14.62
N ASN A 127 -0.79 1.14 15.94
CA ASN A 127 -0.25 -0.05 16.61
C ASN A 127 -1.11 -1.31 16.45
N GLU A 128 -2.29 -1.18 15.83
CA GLU A 128 -3.21 -2.28 15.54
C GLU A 128 -3.38 -2.47 14.04
N PHE A 129 -3.66 -3.70 13.61
CA PHE A 129 -3.94 -3.97 12.20
C PHE A 129 -5.23 -3.29 11.77
N GLN A 130 -5.12 -2.48 10.72
CA GLN A 130 -6.22 -1.79 10.07
C GLN A 130 -6.11 -1.95 8.56
N VAL A 131 -7.25 -1.84 7.88
CA VAL A 131 -7.31 -1.77 6.42
C VAL A 131 -7.30 -0.31 6.00
N PHE A 132 -6.31 0.06 5.20
CA PHE A 132 -6.18 1.39 4.59
C PHE A 132 -6.65 1.29 3.15
N ARG A 133 -7.84 1.81 2.84
CA ARG A 133 -8.36 1.89 1.48
C ARG A 133 -7.85 3.14 0.79
N LEU A 134 -7.07 2.96 -0.27
CA LEU A 134 -6.39 4.00 -1.02
C LEU A 134 -6.97 4.07 -2.43
N THR A 135 -7.56 5.20 -2.81
CA THR A 135 -8.15 5.40 -4.13
C THR A 135 -7.06 5.62 -5.17
N ILE A 136 -6.98 4.79 -6.21
CA ILE A 136 -5.91 4.88 -7.23
C ILE A 136 -5.90 6.23 -7.94
N GLU A 137 -7.06 6.81 -8.18
CA GLU A 137 -7.19 8.11 -8.87
C GLU A 137 -6.57 9.28 -8.07
N THR A 138 -6.44 9.15 -6.74
CA THR A 138 -5.91 10.22 -5.87
C THR A 138 -4.39 10.20 -5.70
N PHE A 139 -3.70 9.23 -6.27
CA PHE A 139 -2.23 9.19 -6.23
C PHE A 139 -1.62 10.38 -6.96
N LYS A 140 -0.65 11.01 -6.33
CA LYS A 140 0.08 12.16 -6.87
C LYS A 140 1.32 11.70 -7.63
N ARG A 141 1.54 12.25 -8.83
CA ARG A 141 2.75 12.01 -9.60
C ARG A 141 3.96 12.69 -8.96
N SER A 142 5.13 12.04 -8.99
CA SER A 142 6.40 12.60 -8.50
C SER A 142 7.05 13.56 -9.51
N SER A 143 6.62 13.56 -10.77
CA SER A 143 7.21 14.36 -11.87
C SER A 143 6.12 14.87 -12.80
N SER A 144 6.29 16.10 -13.30
CA SER A 144 5.40 16.72 -14.30
C SER A 144 5.36 15.99 -15.63
N PHE A 145 6.39 15.18 -15.95
CA PHE A 145 6.44 14.37 -17.16
C PHE A 145 5.54 13.14 -17.12
N LEU A 146 5.00 12.79 -15.93
CA LEU A 146 4.03 11.70 -15.80
C LEU A 146 2.62 12.20 -16.09
N SER A 147 1.75 11.31 -16.55
CA SER A 147 0.31 11.58 -16.68
C SER A 147 -0.28 12.03 -15.36
N ASN A 148 -1.25 12.94 -15.37
CA ASN A 148 -1.95 13.38 -14.16
C ASN A 148 -2.75 12.26 -13.50
N LYS A 149 -3.24 11.29 -14.29
CA LYS A 149 -4.03 10.15 -13.82
C LYS A 149 -3.31 8.85 -14.09
N ILE A 150 -3.40 7.93 -13.15
CA ILE A 150 -2.93 6.56 -13.30
C ILE A 150 -3.96 5.79 -14.16
N ASN A 151 -3.46 5.06 -15.15
CA ASN A 151 -4.23 4.00 -15.78
C ASN A 151 -3.87 2.68 -15.08
N PRO A 152 -4.80 2.02 -14.35
CA PRO A 152 -4.50 0.81 -13.59
C PRO A 152 -3.93 -0.33 -14.44
N LYS A 153 -4.35 -0.45 -15.69
CA LYS A 153 -3.83 -1.43 -16.67
C LYS A 153 -2.32 -1.28 -16.92
N LYS A 154 -1.77 -0.07 -16.71
CA LYS A 154 -0.36 0.24 -16.93
C LYS A 154 0.50 0.10 -15.68
N ILE A 155 -0.06 -0.27 -14.52
CA ILE A 155 0.70 -0.45 -13.28
C ILE A 155 1.65 -1.64 -13.44
N THR A 156 2.94 -1.42 -13.15
CA THR A 156 4.01 -2.41 -13.31
C THR A 156 4.63 -2.83 -12.00
N SER A 157 4.51 -2.02 -10.95
CA SER A 157 4.95 -2.40 -9.61
C SER A 157 4.27 -1.58 -8.52
N ILE A 158 4.25 -2.15 -7.31
CA ILE A 158 3.86 -1.50 -6.06
C ILE A 158 5.03 -1.54 -5.09
N GLY A 159 5.25 -0.43 -4.37
CA GLY A 159 6.19 -0.33 -3.25
C GLY A 159 5.49 0.16 -2.00
N ILE A 160 5.86 -0.40 -0.84
CA ILE A 160 5.47 0.11 0.48
C ILE A 160 6.71 0.75 1.06
N VAL A 161 6.64 2.04 1.40
CA VAL A 161 7.81 2.90 1.53
C VAL A 161 7.76 3.72 2.82
N ALA A 162 8.82 3.68 3.60
CA ALA A 162 9.13 4.70 4.59
C ALA A 162 9.98 5.78 3.89
N PHE A 163 9.52 7.05 3.86
CA PHE A 163 10.04 8.03 2.91
C PHE A 163 10.08 9.45 3.43
N GLY A 164 11.09 10.21 2.96
CA GLY A 164 11.11 11.67 2.87
C GLY A 164 11.42 12.42 4.15
N ARG A 165 11.78 11.75 5.23
CA ARG A 165 12.20 12.35 6.50
C ARG A 165 13.10 11.42 7.31
N ASN A 166 13.85 11.97 8.26
CA ASN A 166 14.60 11.17 9.23
C ASN A 166 13.63 10.54 10.24
N HIS A 167 13.57 9.23 10.29
CA HIS A 167 12.74 8.50 11.25
C HIS A 167 13.13 7.02 11.32
N PHE A 168 12.67 6.34 12.37
CA PHE A 168 12.71 4.89 12.46
C PHE A 168 11.41 4.31 11.89
N ALA A 169 11.54 3.42 10.92
CA ALA A 169 10.42 2.68 10.35
C ALA A 169 10.26 1.35 11.07
N ASP A 170 9.02 1.01 11.39
CA ASP A 170 8.61 -0.26 11.98
C ASP A 170 7.14 -0.51 11.57
N ILE A 171 6.97 -1.32 10.53
CA ILE A 171 5.65 -1.60 9.94
C ILE A 171 5.50 -3.08 9.63
N PHE A 172 4.35 -3.62 10.01
CA PHE A 172 3.89 -4.96 9.69
C PHE A 172 2.81 -4.87 8.62
N ILE A 173 2.99 -5.57 7.51
CA ILE A 173 2.03 -5.60 6.40
C ILE A 173 1.53 -7.03 6.24
N LYS A 174 0.22 -7.24 6.40
CA LYS A 174 -0.43 -8.54 6.31
C LYS A 174 -0.95 -8.83 4.90
N GLU A 175 -1.38 -7.79 4.18
CA GLU A 175 -2.03 -7.97 2.89
C GLU A 175 -1.95 -6.70 2.03
N VAL A 176 -1.86 -6.91 0.72
CA VAL A 176 -2.06 -5.92 -0.33
C VAL A 176 -3.13 -6.44 -1.27
N ASN A 177 -4.23 -5.70 -1.46
CA ASN A 177 -5.34 -6.12 -2.29
C ASN A 177 -5.77 -5.00 -3.24
N PHE A 178 -5.77 -5.27 -4.55
CA PHE A 178 -6.35 -4.39 -5.56
C PHE A 178 -7.80 -4.78 -5.77
N VAL A 179 -8.70 -3.82 -5.60
CA VAL A 179 -10.15 -4.05 -5.64
C VAL A 179 -10.85 -3.07 -6.59
N ASN A 180 -12.03 -3.51 -7.07
CA ASN A 180 -12.89 -2.70 -7.94
C ASN A 180 -13.70 -1.68 -7.14
#